data_d5a4b4b8f5c7873fecdeaee4c294f761
#
_entry.id   d5a4b4b8f5c7873fecdeaee4c294f761
#
_cell.length_a   1.000
_cell.length_b   1.000
_cell.length_c   1.000
_cell.angle_alpha   90.00
_cell.angle_beta   90.00
_cell.angle_gamma   90.00
#
_symmetry.space_group_name_H-M   'P 1'
#
loop_
_entity.id
_entity.type
_entity.pdbx_description
1 polymer ?
#
loop_
_entity_poly.entity_id
_entity_poly.type
_entity_poly.pdbx_seq_one_letter_code
_entity_poly.pdbx_strand_id
1 'polypeptide(L)'
;MEEKELNALLERYLAGTASEQEKAIIEAWFEEVNEKPFTLSSAQLYPISQKMLEEIARKTDYKQNKRNIFYLTATWRIAASVLLTSFIYLTYQWVFHKNPPSAQEMEAPLFTYHTLPGQKAKLTLPDSSIIWLNGNSSIRYSKNLTDTLREIFLDQGEAFFAVKEEIRRPFIVHTTDVDTKVLGTSFNIRALDYEGNYVLSVNTGAVQVKERKGKRRILGNYTTGKQLTYNTLNQTHQENQVQISDFIAWKDQVLVFRDASFLQVKQQLEDWYNIKIKFTRPFPENIAFTATFKNESLHTVLKALSKINPFTYTINDKEVLIKH
;
A
#
# COMPACT_ATOMS: atom_id res chain seq x y z
N MET A 1 -32.96 -5.82 -15.32
CA MET A 1 -32.68 -4.36 -15.37
C MET A 1 -31.76 -4.11 -16.54
N GLU A 2 -32.12 -3.23 -17.45
CA GLU A 2 -31.30 -2.93 -18.61
C GLU A 2 -30.05 -2.14 -18.19
N GLU A 3 -28.92 -2.35 -18.89
CA GLU A 3 -27.61 -1.76 -18.56
C GLU A 3 -27.63 -0.23 -18.45
N LYS A 4 -28.50 0.43 -19.22
CA LYS A 4 -28.71 1.89 -19.17
C LYS A 4 -29.41 2.35 -17.89
N GLU A 5 -30.34 1.57 -17.38
CA GLU A 5 -31.05 1.86 -16.14
C GLU A 5 -30.15 1.69 -14.92
N LEU A 6 -29.31 0.64 -14.93
CA LEU A 6 -28.34 0.41 -13.87
C LEU A 6 -27.28 1.52 -13.79
N ASN A 7 -26.77 1.99 -14.94
CA ASN A 7 -25.80 3.07 -14.98
C ASN A 7 -26.39 4.39 -14.45
N ALA A 8 -27.63 4.72 -14.82
CA ALA A 8 -28.29 5.92 -14.32
C ALA A 8 -28.60 5.84 -12.82
N LEU A 9 -28.85 4.64 -12.31
CA LEU A 9 -29.07 4.38 -10.88
C LEU A 9 -27.77 4.51 -10.08
N LEU A 10 -26.68 3.97 -10.61
CA LEU A 10 -25.33 4.09 -10.04
C LEU A 10 -24.83 5.54 -9.98
N GLU A 11 -25.09 6.34 -11.03
CA GLU A 11 -24.75 7.77 -11.03
C GLU A 11 -25.47 8.53 -9.93
N ARG A 12 -26.78 8.26 -9.72
CA ARG A 12 -27.55 8.90 -8.62
C ARG A 12 -27.08 8.44 -7.25
N TYR A 13 -26.70 7.18 -7.10
CA TYR A 13 -26.14 6.65 -5.86
C TYR A 13 -24.82 7.32 -5.51
N LEU A 14 -23.89 7.43 -6.46
CA LEU A 14 -22.58 8.07 -6.29
C LEU A 14 -22.69 9.59 -6.07
N ALA A 15 -23.72 10.23 -6.62
CA ALA A 15 -24.01 11.65 -6.41
C ALA A 15 -24.70 11.93 -5.07
N GLY A 16 -25.09 10.90 -4.30
CA GLY A 16 -25.80 11.03 -3.04
C GLY A 16 -27.27 11.46 -3.18
N THR A 17 -27.84 11.38 -4.41
CA THR A 17 -29.21 11.81 -4.74
C THR A 17 -30.20 10.65 -4.89
N ALA A 18 -29.75 9.40 -4.68
CA ALA A 18 -30.59 8.22 -4.76
C ALA A 18 -31.56 8.14 -3.57
N SER A 19 -32.82 7.75 -3.85
CA SER A 19 -33.84 7.49 -2.83
C SER A 19 -33.48 6.21 -2.02
N GLU A 20 -34.08 6.03 -0.86
CA GLU A 20 -33.86 4.86 0.00
C GLU A 20 -34.22 3.54 -0.70
N GLN A 21 -35.22 3.56 -1.60
CA GLN A 21 -35.62 2.40 -2.39
C GLN A 21 -34.55 2.08 -3.46
N GLU A 22 -33.98 3.10 -4.09
CA GLU A 22 -32.90 2.97 -5.09
C GLU A 22 -31.60 2.49 -4.44
N LYS A 23 -31.28 2.94 -3.23
CA LYS A 23 -30.13 2.45 -2.46
C LYS A 23 -30.26 0.95 -2.15
N ALA A 24 -31.43 0.52 -1.67
CA ALA A 24 -31.68 -0.89 -1.36
C ALA A 24 -31.55 -1.79 -2.60
N ILE A 25 -31.93 -1.32 -3.80
CA ILE A 25 -31.76 -2.05 -5.05
C ILE A 25 -30.27 -2.19 -5.41
N ILE A 26 -29.49 -1.14 -5.21
CA ILE A 26 -28.05 -1.16 -5.48
C ILE A 26 -27.32 -2.04 -4.47
N GLU A 27 -27.65 -1.97 -3.19
CA GLU A 27 -27.05 -2.82 -2.15
C GLU A 27 -27.36 -4.30 -2.39
N ALA A 28 -28.59 -4.64 -2.74
CA ALA A 28 -28.98 -6.00 -3.10
C ALA A 28 -28.24 -6.50 -4.36
N TRP A 29 -28.01 -5.61 -5.34
CA TRP A 29 -27.23 -5.93 -6.54
C TRP A 29 -25.75 -6.14 -6.21
N PHE A 30 -25.16 -5.37 -5.30
CA PHE A 30 -23.79 -5.57 -4.82
C PHE A 30 -23.62 -6.90 -4.07
N GLU A 31 -24.61 -7.29 -3.26
CA GLU A 31 -24.60 -8.61 -2.60
C GLU A 31 -24.67 -9.74 -3.62
N GLU A 32 -25.53 -9.64 -4.63
CA GLU A 32 -25.65 -10.66 -5.70
C GLU A 32 -24.39 -10.76 -6.56
N VAL A 33 -23.71 -9.63 -6.82
CA VAL A 33 -22.44 -9.57 -7.58
C VAL A 33 -21.27 -10.14 -6.76
N ASN A 34 -21.30 -10.00 -5.44
CA ASN A 34 -20.24 -10.50 -4.55
C ASN A 34 -20.25 -12.04 -4.43
N GLU A 35 -21.39 -12.67 -4.70
CA GLU A 35 -21.50 -14.14 -4.71
C GLU A 35 -21.06 -14.80 -6.03
N LYS A 36 -20.89 -14.02 -7.12
CA LYS A 36 -20.43 -14.52 -8.42
C LYS A 36 -19.10 -13.86 -8.80
N PRO A 37 -18.05 -14.60 -9.24
CA PRO A 37 -16.82 -13.98 -9.69
C PRO A 37 -17.09 -13.15 -10.95
N PHE A 38 -17.11 -11.83 -10.78
CA PHE A 38 -17.36 -10.88 -11.85
C PHE A 38 -16.05 -10.64 -12.63
N THR A 39 -15.94 -11.20 -13.82
CA THR A 39 -14.82 -10.93 -14.73
C THR A 39 -15.17 -9.77 -15.65
N LEU A 40 -14.80 -8.56 -15.24
CA LEU A 40 -14.76 -7.42 -16.17
C LEU A 40 -13.60 -7.59 -17.14
N SER A 41 -13.89 -7.52 -18.44
CA SER A 41 -12.86 -7.43 -19.47
C SER A 41 -12.01 -6.17 -19.24
N SER A 42 -10.68 -6.29 -19.44
CA SER A 42 -9.73 -5.16 -19.35
C SER A 42 -10.14 -3.94 -20.20
N ALA A 43 -10.90 -4.15 -21.28
CA ALA A 43 -11.47 -3.11 -22.13
C ALA A 43 -12.58 -2.28 -21.43
N GLN A 44 -13.25 -2.82 -20.44
CA GLN A 44 -14.33 -2.14 -19.70
C GLN A 44 -13.80 -1.40 -18.45
N LEU A 45 -12.69 -1.86 -17.87
CA LEU A 45 -12.03 -1.22 -16.71
C LEU A 45 -11.17 0.00 -17.12
N TYR A 46 -10.60 -0.03 -18.34
CA TYR A 46 -9.71 1.03 -18.83
C TYR A 46 -10.36 2.42 -18.88
N PRO A 47 -11.60 2.61 -19.39
CA PRO A 47 -12.24 3.94 -19.44
C PRO A 47 -12.60 4.49 -18.05
N ILE A 48 -12.90 3.62 -17.07
CA ILE A 48 -13.26 4.05 -15.70
C ILE A 48 -12.01 4.56 -14.96
N SER A 49 -10.88 3.87 -15.10
CA SER A 49 -9.61 4.28 -14.48
C SER A 49 -9.06 5.56 -15.11
N GLN A 50 -9.21 5.75 -16.43
CA GLN A 50 -8.82 6.98 -17.12
C GLN A 50 -9.67 8.18 -16.69
N LYS A 51 -10.98 8.02 -16.57
CA LYS A 51 -11.88 9.08 -16.09
C LYS A 51 -11.56 9.50 -14.64
N MET A 52 -11.24 8.55 -13.77
CA MET A 52 -10.78 8.85 -12.40
C MET A 52 -9.45 9.60 -12.38
N LEU A 53 -8.49 9.19 -13.22
CA LEU A 53 -7.18 9.84 -13.32
C LEU A 53 -7.29 11.26 -13.89
N GLU A 54 -8.15 11.49 -14.91
CA GLU A 54 -8.41 12.82 -15.47
C GLU A 54 -9.10 13.75 -14.46
N GLU A 55 -10.01 13.25 -13.65
CA GLU A 55 -10.65 14.05 -12.60
C GLU A 55 -9.70 14.43 -11.46
N ILE A 56 -8.79 13.53 -11.09
CA ILE A 56 -7.71 13.79 -10.13
C ILE A 56 -6.74 14.83 -10.70
N ALA A 57 -6.30 14.69 -11.97
CA ALA A 57 -5.41 15.64 -12.63
C ALA A 57 -6.05 17.04 -12.75
N ARG A 58 -7.36 17.12 -13.08
CA ARG A 58 -8.09 18.39 -13.21
C ARG A 58 -8.30 19.14 -11.89
N LYS A 59 -8.36 18.44 -10.75
CA LYS A 59 -8.51 19.06 -9.41
C LYS A 59 -7.18 19.48 -8.78
N THR A 60 -6.04 19.05 -9.34
CA THR A 60 -4.69 19.40 -8.87
C THR A 60 -4.03 20.53 -9.67
N ASP A 61 -4.69 21.05 -10.73
CA ASP A 61 -4.15 22.16 -11.54
C ASP A 61 -4.22 23.49 -10.76
N TYR A 62 -3.07 23.89 -10.20
CA TYR A 62 -2.86 25.19 -9.57
C TYR A 62 -2.77 26.25 -10.67
N LYS A 63 -3.81 27.05 -10.81
CA LYS A 63 -3.93 28.13 -11.78
C LYS A 63 -2.85 29.19 -11.58
N GLN A 64 -1.83 29.22 -12.44
CA GLN A 64 -0.90 30.37 -12.54
C GLN A 64 -1.63 31.59 -13.10
N ASN A 65 -1.80 32.58 -12.26
CA ASN A 65 -2.42 33.87 -12.59
C ASN A 65 -1.38 34.77 -13.27
N LYS A 66 -1.45 34.95 -14.58
CA LYS A 66 -0.62 35.94 -15.31
C LYS A 66 -1.16 37.36 -15.06
N ARG A 67 -0.39 38.17 -14.36
CA ARG A 67 -0.64 39.63 -14.21
C ARG A 67 0.00 40.41 -15.33
N ASN A 68 -0.77 41.25 -16.02
CA ASN A 68 -0.30 42.20 -17.02
C ASN A 68 0.41 43.41 -16.34
N ILE A 69 1.59 43.78 -16.85
CA ILE A 69 2.41 44.89 -16.33
C ILE A 69 2.21 46.07 -17.26
N PHE A 70 1.77 47.20 -16.69
CA PHE A 70 1.63 48.49 -17.35
C PHE A 70 2.98 49.24 -17.39
N TYR A 71 3.31 49.87 -18.51
CA TYR A 71 4.53 50.66 -18.70
C TYR A 71 4.34 52.13 -18.25
N LEU A 72 5.21 52.60 -17.37
CA LEU A 72 5.32 53.99 -16.92
C LEU A 72 6.45 54.74 -17.65
N THR A 73 6.28 56.06 -17.89
CA THR A 73 7.16 56.92 -18.68
C THR A 73 8.56 57.13 -18.08
N ALA A 74 9.52 57.52 -18.92
CA ALA A 74 10.96 57.32 -18.72
C ALA A 74 11.60 58.04 -17.49
N THR A 75 11.01 59.09 -16.99
CA THR A 75 11.57 59.84 -15.82
C THR A 75 11.26 59.24 -14.46
N TRP A 76 10.16 58.51 -14.34
CA TRP A 76 9.83 57.78 -13.12
C TRP A 76 10.56 56.42 -13.03
N ARG A 77 11.21 55.99 -14.12
CA ARG A 77 11.89 54.70 -14.19
C ARG A 77 13.15 54.64 -13.35
N ILE A 78 13.89 55.76 -13.22
CA ILE A 78 15.16 55.81 -12.43
C ILE A 78 14.84 55.84 -10.93
N ALA A 79 13.87 56.65 -10.49
CA ALA A 79 13.45 56.69 -9.09
C ALA A 79 12.80 55.38 -8.64
N ALA A 80 11.97 54.76 -9.53
CA ALA A 80 11.36 53.50 -9.27
C ALA A 80 12.37 52.33 -9.22
N SER A 81 13.44 52.37 -10.05
CA SER A 81 14.48 51.33 -10.01
C SER A 81 15.31 51.38 -8.73
N VAL A 82 15.63 52.59 -8.21
CA VAL A 82 16.37 52.73 -6.95
C VAL A 82 15.51 52.33 -5.75
N LEU A 83 14.22 52.68 -5.76
CA LEU A 83 13.29 52.22 -4.72
C LEU A 83 13.04 50.70 -4.80
N LEU A 84 12.95 50.16 -6.02
CA LEU A 84 12.75 48.73 -6.22
C LEU A 84 14.00 47.92 -5.79
N THR A 85 15.19 48.38 -6.15
CA THR A 85 16.43 47.70 -5.72
C THR A 85 16.65 47.85 -4.22
N SER A 86 16.34 49.00 -3.63
CA SER A 86 16.38 49.18 -2.17
C SER A 86 15.32 48.30 -1.46
N PHE A 87 14.12 48.21 -2.01
CA PHE A 87 13.07 47.35 -1.48
C PHE A 87 13.42 45.85 -1.64
N ILE A 88 13.97 45.48 -2.79
CA ILE A 88 14.48 44.13 -3.01
C ILE A 88 15.65 43.82 -2.08
N TYR A 89 16.55 44.76 -1.86
CA TYR A 89 17.64 44.60 -0.92
C TYR A 89 17.15 44.47 0.53
N LEU A 90 16.18 45.30 0.93
CA LEU A 90 15.58 45.24 2.26
C LEU A 90 14.73 43.98 2.46
N THR A 91 13.98 43.55 1.45
CA THR A 91 13.23 42.29 1.49
C THR A 91 14.17 41.09 1.42
N TYR A 92 15.24 41.16 0.64
CA TYR A 92 16.31 40.18 0.65
C TYR A 92 16.96 40.06 2.03
N GLN A 93 17.36 41.21 2.64
CA GLN A 93 17.88 41.27 4.01
C GLN A 93 16.82 40.75 5.02
N TRP A 94 15.55 41.12 4.84
CA TRP A 94 14.47 40.69 5.74
C TRP A 94 14.16 39.19 5.61
N VAL A 95 14.21 38.63 4.40
CA VAL A 95 13.97 37.20 4.11
C VAL A 95 15.19 36.33 4.46
N PHE A 96 16.42 36.84 4.21
CA PHE A 96 17.64 36.07 4.38
C PHE A 96 18.42 36.35 5.66
N HIS A 97 18.22 37.54 6.32
CA HIS A 97 18.86 37.85 7.61
C HIS A 97 17.94 37.70 8.83
N LYS A 98 16.64 37.74 8.70
CA LYS A 98 15.87 36.96 9.64
C LYS A 98 16.17 35.52 9.25
N ASN A 99 17.07 34.89 10.02
CA ASN A 99 16.98 33.44 10.13
C ASN A 99 15.49 33.17 10.25
N PRO A 100 14.84 32.49 9.28
CA PRO A 100 13.56 31.92 9.60
C PRO A 100 13.88 31.19 10.91
N PRO A 101 13.05 31.34 11.97
CA PRO A 101 13.20 30.39 13.03
C PRO A 101 13.31 29.09 12.26
N SER A 102 14.44 28.39 12.38
CA SER A 102 14.45 27.04 11.91
C SER A 102 13.15 26.55 12.50
N ALA A 103 12.14 26.45 11.67
CA ALA A 103 11.10 25.52 11.94
C ALA A 103 11.93 24.24 12.09
N GLN A 104 12.42 24.01 13.29
CA GLN A 104 12.35 22.67 13.79
C GLN A 104 10.87 22.40 13.50
N GLU A 105 10.63 21.84 12.30
CA GLU A 105 9.50 20.96 12.11
C GLU A 105 9.63 20.13 13.37
N MET A 106 8.84 20.49 14.39
CA MET A 106 8.63 19.60 15.52
C MET A 106 8.00 18.42 14.82
N GLU A 107 8.90 17.51 14.38
CA GLU A 107 8.47 16.24 13.81
C GLU A 107 7.47 15.71 14.82
N ALA A 108 6.22 15.74 14.45
CA ALA A 108 5.16 15.29 15.33
C ALA A 108 5.60 13.92 15.85
N PRO A 109 5.59 13.67 17.15
CA PRO A 109 6.16 12.44 17.69
C PRO A 109 5.57 11.25 16.97
N LEU A 110 6.43 10.49 16.30
CA LEU A 110 6.04 9.29 15.59
C LEU A 110 5.79 8.18 16.60
N PHE A 111 4.60 7.60 16.56
CA PHE A 111 4.34 6.35 17.25
C PHE A 111 5.00 5.21 16.47
N THR A 112 5.83 4.46 17.16
CA THR A 112 6.41 3.23 16.61
C THR A 112 5.67 2.04 17.20
N TYR A 113 5.24 1.13 16.35
CA TYR A 113 4.68 -0.15 16.76
C TYR A 113 5.39 -1.27 16.01
N HIS A 114 5.77 -2.31 16.73
CA HIS A 114 6.42 -3.48 16.15
C HIS A 114 5.80 -4.77 16.69
N THR A 115 5.80 -5.79 15.85
CA THR A 115 5.40 -7.14 16.19
C THR A 115 6.63 -8.04 16.27
N LEU A 116 6.65 -8.94 17.25
CA LEU A 116 7.64 -9.99 17.31
C LEU A 116 7.34 -11.10 16.28
N PRO A 117 8.32 -11.93 15.89
CA PRO A 117 8.06 -13.11 15.09
C PRO A 117 6.94 -13.96 15.71
N GLY A 118 5.99 -14.42 14.90
CA GLY A 118 4.79 -15.15 15.33
C GLY A 118 3.67 -14.30 15.92
N GLN A 119 3.92 -13.03 16.24
CA GLN A 119 2.92 -12.10 16.75
C GLN A 119 2.23 -11.38 15.59
N LYS A 120 0.91 -11.19 15.70
CA LYS A 120 0.13 -10.33 14.79
C LYS A 120 -0.56 -9.24 15.58
N ALA A 121 -0.78 -8.09 14.97
CA ALA A 121 -1.46 -6.96 15.60
C ALA A 121 -2.46 -6.32 14.65
N LYS A 122 -3.51 -5.70 15.24
CA LYS A 122 -4.47 -4.87 14.53
C LYS A 122 -4.46 -3.48 15.14
N LEU A 123 -4.18 -2.48 14.34
CA LEU A 123 -4.13 -1.08 14.72
C LEU A 123 -5.27 -0.32 14.04
N THR A 124 -5.97 0.52 14.80
CA THR A 124 -6.92 1.49 14.24
C THR A 124 -6.28 2.86 14.31
N LEU A 125 -6.15 3.50 13.17
CA LEU A 125 -5.56 4.83 13.05
C LEU A 125 -6.59 5.93 13.39
N PRO A 126 -6.13 7.16 13.67
CA PRO A 126 -7.03 8.30 13.99
C PRO A 126 -8.02 8.65 12.86
N ASP A 127 -7.68 8.36 11.60
CA ASP A 127 -8.55 8.55 10.43
C ASP A 127 -9.56 7.41 10.24
N SER A 128 -9.60 6.44 11.16
CA SER A 128 -10.39 5.20 11.11
C SER A 128 -9.91 4.17 10.08
N SER A 129 -8.75 4.38 9.44
CA SER A 129 -8.09 3.32 8.67
C SER A 129 -7.62 2.22 9.62
N ILE A 130 -7.59 0.98 9.11
CA ILE A 130 -7.18 -0.17 9.90
C ILE A 130 -5.94 -0.81 9.26
N ILE A 131 -4.97 -1.13 10.10
CA ILE A 131 -3.75 -1.82 9.68
C ILE A 131 -3.66 -3.14 10.44
N TRP A 132 -3.46 -4.23 9.74
CA TRP A 132 -3.03 -5.50 10.33
C TRP A 132 -1.54 -5.63 10.07
N LEU A 133 -0.78 -5.95 11.12
CA LEU A 133 0.66 -6.22 11.05
C LEU A 133 0.89 -7.71 11.21
N ASN A 134 1.64 -8.30 10.31
CA ASN A 134 2.12 -9.67 10.42
C ASN A 134 3.30 -9.76 11.39
N GLY A 135 3.80 -10.95 11.66
CA GLY A 135 4.98 -11.16 12.52
C GLY A 135 6.22 -10.43 11.99
N ASN A 136 7.11 -10.02 12.90
CA ASN A 136 8.38 -9.35 12.58
C ASN A 136 8.22 -8.09 11.72
N SER A 137 7.20 -7.28 11.99
CA SER A 137 6.89 -6.07 11.26
C SER A 137 7.04 -4.82 12.12
N SER A 138 7.49 -3.73 11.53
CA SER A 138 7.66 -2.43 12.19
C SER A 138 7.02 -1.32 11.40
N ILE A 139 6.20 -0.52 12.08
CA ILE A 139 5.47 0.60 11.49
C ILE A 139 5.60 1.86 12.34
N ARG A 140 5.73 3.00 11.68
CA ARG A 140 5.73 4.32 12.33
C ARG A 140 4.70 5.22 11.69
N TYR A 141 4.01 6.01 12.49
CA TYR A 141 3.03 6.99 12.03
C TYR A 141 2.90 8.15 13.00
N SER A 142 2.46 9.31 12.53
CA SER A 142 2.17 10.46 13.38
C SER A 142 0.82 10.31 14.08
N LYS A 143 0.73 10.78 15.32
CA LYS A 143 -0.54 10.89 16.05
C LYS A 143 -1.52 11.82 15.34
N ASN A 144 -0.99 12.81 14.65
CA ASN A 144 -1.75 13.82 13.95
C ASN A 144 -1.83 13.48 12.45
N LEU A 145 -2.51 12.38 12.08
CA LEU A 145 -2.89 12.11 10.67
C LEU A 145 -3.95 13.11 10.16
N THR A 146 -3.99 14.33 10.75
CA THR A 146 -5.00 15.36 10.47
C THR A 146 -4.54 16.37 9.43
N ASP A 147 -3.26 16.36 9.05
CA ASP A 147 -2.67 17.27 8.07
C ASP A 147 -3.09 16.93 6.64
N THR A 148 -2.54 17.62 5.67
CA THR A 148 -2.86 17.46 4.24
C THR A 148 -2.55 16.07 3.67
N LEU A 149 -1.67 15.31 4.35
CA LEU A 149 -1.25 13.97 3.99
C LEU A 149 -1.40 13.01 5.17
N ARG A 150 -1.71 11.75 4.89
CA ARG A 150 -1.75 10.65 5.86
C ARG A 150 -0.55 9.75 5.59
N GLU A 151 0.56 9.99 6.30
CA GLU A 151 1.83 9.32 6.06
C GLU A 151 2.10 8.23 7.08
N ILE A 152 2.46 7.06 6.59
CA ILE A 152 2.80 5.87 7.35
C ILE A 152 4.15 5.35 6.85
N PHE A 153 4.99 4.91 7.76
CA PHE A 153 6.29 4.30 7.45
C PHE A 153 6.24 2.83 7.83
N LEU A 154 6.26 1.95 6.85
CA LEU A 154 6.48 0.52 7.04
C LEU A 154 7.98 0.26 6.90
N ASP A 155 8.69 0.23 8.02
CA ASP A 155 10.14 0.13 8.03
C ASP A 155 10.60 -1.26 7.59
N GLN A 156 9.87 -2.31 7.99
CA GLN A 156 10.06 -3.69 7.54
C GLN A 156 8.81 -4.53 7.79
N GLY A 157 8.71 -5.67 7.14
CA GLY A 157 7.71 -6.68 7.42
C GLY A 157 6.57 -6.72 6.42
N GLU A 158 5.42 -7.19 6.89
CA GLU A 158 4.21 -7.34 6.10
C GLU A 158 3.03 -6.71 6.82
N ALA A 159 2.27 -5.91 6.08
CA ALA A 159 1.09 -5.23 6.60
C ALA A 159 -0.05 -5.22 5.57
N PHE A 160 -1.27 -5.47 6.04
CA PHE A 160 -2.49 -5.25 5.28
C PHE A 160 -3.14 -3.95 5.74
N PHE A 161 -3.46 -3.10 4.78
CA PHE A 161 -4.08 -1.80 4.99
C PHE A 161 -5.52 -1.82 4.48
N ALA A 162 -6.48 -1.42 5.31
CA ALA A 162 -7.83 -1.07 4.90
C ALA A 162 -7.99 0.44 5.13
N VAL A 163 -7.71 1.21 4.09
CA VAL A 163 -7.64 2.66 4.16
C VAL A 163 -9.02 3.26 3.93
N LYS A 164 -9.46 4.12 4.86
CA LYS A 164 -10.69 4.90 4.70
C LYS A 164 -10.58 5.84 3.51
N GLU A 165 -11.61 5.88 2.69
CA GLU A 165 -11.64 6.73 1.51
C GLU A 165 -11.70 8.21 1.88
N GLU A 166 -10.70 8.96 1.37
CA GLU A 166 -10.60 10.42 1.47
C GLU A 166 -9.85 10.99 0.25
N ILE A 167 -10.60 11.50 -0.70
CA ILE A 167 -10.05 12.00 -1.98
C ILE A 167 -9.12 13.20 -1.78
N ARG A 168 -9.43 14.07 -0.80
CA ARG A 168 -8.68 15.31 -0.55
C ARG A 168 -7.39 15.11 0.23
N ARG A 169 -7.26 14.00 0.96
CA ARG A 169 -6.10 13.68 1.79
C ARG A 169 -5.55 12.30 1.42
N PRO A 170 -4.61 12.22 0.49
CA PRO A 170 -3.99 10.96 0.12
C PRO A 170 -3.36 10.25 1.32
N PHE A 171 -3.40 8.92 1.30
CA PHE A 171 -2.72 8.07 2.24
C PHE A 171 -1.47 7.49 1.56
N ILE A 172 -0.30 7.66 2.19
CA ILE A 172 0.98 7.25 1.62
C ILE A 172 1.66 6.30 2.58
N VAL A 173 2.00 5.10 2.11
CA VAL A 173 2.86 4.18 2.83
C VAL A 173 4.27 4.26 2.24
N HIS A 174 5.20 4.67 3.08
CA HIS A 174 6.62 4.72 2.79
C HIS A 174 7.28 3.41 3.23
N THR A 175 7.99 2.77 2.32
CA THR A 175 8.97 1.73 2.66
C THR A 175 10.37 2.24 2.39
N THR A 176 11.38 1.42 2.58
CA THR A 176 12.78 1.81 2.32
C THR A 176 13.00 2.30 0.89
N ASP A 177 12.38 1.67 -0.09
CA ASP A 177 12.66 1.90 -1.51
C ASP A 177 11.45 2.37 -2.34
N VAL A 178 10.23 2.30 -1.79
CA VAL A 178 8.99 2.51 -2.54
C VAL A 178 7.99 3.33 -1.72
N ASP A 179 7.34 4.26 -2.39
CA ASP A 179 6.18 5.01 -1.91
C ASP A 179 4.90 4.46 -2.55
N THR A 180 3.90 4.18 -1.73
CA THR A 180 2.60 3.62 -2.11
C THR A 180 1.50 4.60 -1.76
N LYS A 181 0.86 5.20 -2.77
CA LYS A 181 -0.17 6.23 -2.60
C LYS A 181 -1.55 5.69 -2.94
N VAL A 182 -2.50 5.94 -2.04
CA VAL A 182 -3.91 5.55 -2.21
C VAL A 182 -4.85 6.67 -1.73
N LEU A 183 -6.13 6.59 -2.12
CA LEU A 183 -7.19 7.50 -1.65
C LEU A 183 -8.22 6.80 -0.75
N GLY A 184 -8.44 5.50 -0.98
CA GLY A 184 -9.36 4.65 -0.24
C GLY A 184 -9.31 3.25 -0.85
N THR A 185 -8.49 2.39 -0.30
CA THR A 185 -8.06 1.15 -0.94
C THR A 185 -7.73 0.14 0.14
N SER A 186 -8.00 -1.14 -0.11
CA SER A 186 -7.45 -2.20 0.71
C SER A 186 -6.36 -2.97 -0.05
N PHE A 187 -5.19 -3.13 0.58
CA PHE A 187 -4.02 -3.72 -0.06
C PHE A 187 -3.04 -4.30 0.96
N ASN A 188 -2.21 -5.21 0.52
CA ASN A 188 -1.14 -5.81 1.30
C ASN A 188 0.21 -5.35 0.77
N ILE A 189 1.10 -4.97 1.67
CA ILE A 189 2.52 -4.72 1.38
C ILE A 189 3.36 -5.72 2.15
N ARG A 190 4.30 -6.37 1.46
CA ARG A 190 5.37 -7.17 2.04
C ARG A 190 6.70 -6.57 1.61
N ALA A 191 7.46 -6.08 2.58
CA ALA A 191 8.76 -5.43 2.40
C ALA A 191 9.72 -6.00 3.44
N LEU A 192 10.39 -7.08 3.10
CA LEU A 192 11.34 -7.77 3.96
C LEU A 192 12.75 -7.57 3.39
N ASP A 193 13.63 -6.95 4.17
CA ASP A 193 14.97 -6.58 3.75
C ASP A 193 15.78 -7.78 3.22
N TYR A 194 15.63 -8.94 3.86
CA TYR A 194 16.35 -10.16 3.46
C TYR A 194 15.84 -10.78 2.15
N GLU A 195 14.64 -10.41 1.67
CA GLU A 195 14.11 -10.87 0.38
C GLU A 195 14.58 -10.00 -0.77
N GLY A 196 14.99 -8.74 -0.49
CA GLY A 196 15.33 -7.76 -1.51
C GLY A 196 14.16 -7.44 -2.45
N ASN A 197 12.94 -7.70 -2.01
CA ASN A 197 11.73 -7.49 -2.78
C ASN A 197 10.69 -6.69 -2.00
N TYR A 198 10.06 -5.76 -2.73
CA TYR A 198 8.80 -5.14 -2.31
C TYR A 198 7.67 -5.81 -3.09
N VAL A 199 6.65 -6.31 -2.38
CA VAL A 199 5.48 -6.94 -3.00
C VAL A 199 4.23 -6.19 -2.56
N LEU A 200 3.46 -5.69 -3.52
CA LEU A 200 2.15 -5.08 -3.33
C LEU A 200 1.07 -5.99 -3.92
N SER A 201 0.02 -6.27 -3.17
CA SER A 201 -1.18 -6.98 -3.65
C SER A 201 -2.43 -6.15 -3.38
N VAL A 202 -3.18 -5.79 -4.42
CA VAL A 202 -4.34 -4.89 -4.30
C VAL A 202 -5.62 -5.70 -4.14
N ASN A 203 -6.27 -5.57 -2.97
CA ASN A 203 -7.53 -6.26 -2.68
C ASN A 203 -8.75 -5.50 -3.24
N THR A 204 -8.84 -4.18 -2.99
CA THR A 204 -9.89 -3.31 -3.55
C THR A 204 -9.33 -1.94 -3.90
N GLY A 205 -9.90 -1.28 -4.91
CA GLY A 205 -9.56 0.10 -5.30
C GLY A 205 -8.33 0.19 -6.20
N ALA A 206 -7.60 1.29 -6.08
CA ALA A 206 -6.44 1.60 -6.92
C ALA A 206 -5.27 2.14 -6.09
N VAL A 207 -4.06 1.74 -6.48
CA VAL A 207 -2.80 2.07 -5.81
C VAL A 207 -1.81 2.61 -6.82
N GLN A 208 -1.24 3.78 -6.56
CA GLN A 208 -0.10 4.31 -7.30
C GLN A 208 1.19 3.97 -6.57
N VAL A 209 2.16 3.44 -7.30
CA VAL A 209 3.46 3.04 -6.75
C VAL A 209 4.58 3.84 -7.41
N LYS A 210 5.49 4.38 -6.59
CA LYS A 210 6.62 5.21 -7.01
C LYS A 210 7.89 4.76 -6.31
N GLU A 211 9.01 4.77 -7.03
CA GLU A 211 10.34 4.61 -6.42
C GLU A 211 10.63 5.79 -5.48
N ARG A 212 11.10 5.49 -4.28
CA ARG A 212 11.53 6.49 -3.31
C ARG A 212 12.99 6.87 -3.48
N LYS A 213 13.82 5.89 -3.84
CA LYS A 213 15.26 6.06 -4.12
C LYS A 213 15.53 6.08 -5.62
N GLY A 214 16.71 6.54 -6.00
CA GLY A 214 17.15 6.53 -7.40
C GLY A 214 16.44 7.56 -8.27
N LYS A 215 15.91 7.14 -9.39
CA LYS A 215 15.25 8.00 -10.40
C LYS A 215 13.87 8.50 -9.98
N ARG A 216 13.31 8.03 -8.86
CA ARG A 216 11.97 8.39 -8.35
C ARG A 216 10.86 8.25 -9.40
N ARG A 217 10.96 7.27 -10.27
CA ARG A 217 9.99 7.02 -11.35
C ARG A 217 8.70 6.40 -10.78
N ILE A 218 7.59 6.65 -11.46
CA ILE A 218 6.33 5.94 -11.21
C ILE A 218 6.49 4.53 -11.77
N LEU A 219 6.31 3.50 -10.92
CA LEU A 219 6.35 2.10 -11.31
C LEU A 219 5.03 1.67 -11.97
N GLY A 220 3.91 2.25 -11.55
CA GLY A 220 2.60 1.99 -12.14
C GLY A 220 1.43 2.37 -11.25
N ASN A 221 0.23 2.12 -11.80
CA ASN A 221 -1.04 2.16 -11.09
C ASN A 221 -1.64 0.75 -11.11
N TYR A 222 -1.92 0.20 -9.94
CA TYR A 222 -2.39 -1.17 -9.76
C TYR A 222 -3.80 -1.17 -9.22
N THR A 223 -4.65 -2.01 -9.77
CA THR A 223 -6.06 -2.13 -9.38
C THR A 223 -6.34 -3.50 -8.76
N THR A 224 -7.56 -3.70 -8.29
CA THR A 224 -8.02 -4.96 -7.69
C THR A 224 -7.56 -6.20 -8.46
N GLY A 225 -7.02 -7.19 -7.75
CA GLY A 225 -6.51 -8.44 -8.33
C GLY A 225 -5.08 -8.37 -8.86
N LYS A 226 -4.48 -7.19 -8.92
CA LYS A 226 -3.11 -6.99 -9.40
C LYS A 226 -2.09 -7.10 -8.26
N GLN A 227 -0.96 -7.71 -8.59
CA GLN A 227 0.22 -7.76 -7.74
C GLN A 227 1.43 -7.18 -8.47
N LEU A 228 2.15 -6.33 -7.79
CA LEU A 228 3.48 -5.85 -8.18
C LEU A 228 4.52 -6.57 -7.33
N THR A 229 5.53 -7.13 -7.96
CA THR A 229 6.80 -7.52 -7.32
C THR A 229 7.90 -6.62 -7.85
N TYR A 230 8.51 -5.82 -6.99
CA TYR A 230 9.63 -4.94 -7.30
C TYR A 230 10.89 -5.45 -6.61
N ASN A 231 11.91 -5.81 -7.41
CA ASN A 231 13.21 -6.20 -6.89
C ASN A 231 14.04 -4.93 -6.64
N THR A 232 14.40 -4.69 -5.37
CA THR A 232 15.08 -3.47 -4.93
C THR A 232 16.57 -3.45 -5.32
N LEU A 233 17.17 -4.62 -5.56
CA LEU A 233 18.59 -4.76 -5.89
C LEU A 233 18.87 -4.41 -7.35
N ASN A 234 18.10 -4.96 -8.27
CA ASN A 234 18.26 -4.75 -9.71
C ASN A 234 17.29 -3.73 -10.31
N GLN A 235 16.36 -3.17 -9.49
CA GLN A 235 15.37 -2.18 -9.86
C GLN A 235 14.44 -2.63 -11.02
N THR A 236 14.14 -3.93 -11.06
CA THR A 236 13.17 -4.50 -12.00
C THR A 236 11.85 -4.77 -11.31
N HIS A 237 10.77 -4.76 -12.07
CA HIS A 237 9.46 -5.08 -11.55
C HIS A 237 8.69 -6.01 -12.48
N GLN A 238 7.79 -6.76 -11.87
CA GLN A 238 6.84 -7.66 -12.55
C GLN A 238 5.44 -7.39 -12.04
N GLU A 239 4.47 -7.43 -12.94
CA GLU A 239 3.05 -7.37 -12.63
C GLU A 239 2.40 -8.71 -12.94
N ASN A 240 1.62 -9.21 -11.99
CA ASN A 240 0.88 -10.46 -12.12
C ASN A 240 -0.59 -10.25 -11.74
N GLN A 241 -1.47 -11.03 -12.36
CA GLN A 241 -2.83 -11.23 -11.88
C GLN A 241 -2.78 -12.38 -10.86
N VAL A 242 -3.28 -12.15 -9.65
CA VAL A 242 -3.18 -13.14 -8.56
C VAL A 242 -4.51 -13.27 -7.82
N GLN A 243 -4.67 -14.40 -7.14
CA GLN A 243 -5.76 -14.58 -6.19
C GLN A 243 -5.41 -13.90 -4.87
N ILE A 244 -5.93 -12.70 -4.67
CA ILE A 244 -5.56 -11.83 -3.53
C ILE A 244 -5.85 -12.50 -2.17
N SER A 245 -6.89 -13.34 -2.07
CA SER A 245 -7.23 -14.07 -0.85
C SER A 245 -6.03 -14.83 -0.25
N ASP A 246 -5.15 -15.36 -1.07
CA ASP A 246 -3.98 -16.12 -0.61
C ASP A 246 -2.94 -15.22 0.08
N PHE A 247 -2.80 -13.97 -0.40
CA PHE A 247 -1.83 -12.99 0.13
C PHE A 247 -2.31 -12.23 1.36
N ILE A 248 -3.61 -12.25 1.64
CA ILE A 248 -4.21 -11.59 2.81
C ILE A 248 -4.74 -12.58 3.85
N ALA A 249 -4.70 -13.87 3.56
CA ALA A 249 -5.20 -14.94 4.43
C ALA A 249 -4.56 -14.93 5.83
N TRP A 250 -3.32 -14.51 5.91
CA TRP A 250 -2.54 -14.47 7.14
C TRP A 250 -3.20 -13.61 8.25
N LYS A 251 -3.89 -12.51 7.88
CA LYS A 251 -4.61 -11.66 8.85
C LYS A 251 -5.76 -12.40 9.55
N ASP A 252 -6.30 -13.43 8.89
CA ASP A 252 -7.39 -14.29 9.39
C ASP A 252 -6.85 -15.63 9.95
N GLN A 253 -5.54 -15.68 10.24
CA GLN A 253 -4.82 -16.83 10.75
C GLN A 253 -4.85 -18.05 9.82
N VAL A 254 -4.89 -17.82 8.53
CA VAL A 254 -4.81 -18.84 7.50
C VAL A 254 -3.44 -18.81 6.84
N LEU A 255 -2.71 -19.91 6.94
CA LEU A 255 -1.42 -20.14 6.29
C LEU A 255 -1.68 -20.82 4.95
N VAL A 256 -1.22 -20.21 3.87
CA VAL A 256 -1.46 -20.69 2.50
C VAL A 256 -0.13 -20.95 1.81
N PHE A 257 0.03 -22.14 1.27
CA PHE A 257 1.09 -22.50 0.34
C PHE A 257 0.47 -22.74 -1.05
N ARG A 258 1.03 -22.11 -2.08
CA ARG A 258 0.63 -22.28 -3.48
C ARG A 258 1.87 -22.51 -4.31
N ASP A 259 2.04 -23.72 -4.78
CA ASP A 259 3.21 -24.12 -5.57
C ASP A 259 4.54 -23.67 -4.94
N ALA A 260 4.56 -23.71 -3.60
CA ALA A 260 5.64 -23.14 -2.81
C ALA A 260 6.82 -24.14 -2.72
N SER A 261 8.02 -23.68 -3.05
CA SER A 261 9.23 -24.45 -2.80
C SER A 261 9.41 -24.71 -1.29
N PHE A 262 10.19 -25.72 -0.93
CA PHE A 262 10.40 -26.01 0.50
C PHE A 262 11.13 -24.86 1.21
N LEU A 263 11.96 -24.11 0.50
CA LEU A 263 12.62 -22.91 1.05
C LEU A 263 11.59 -21.83 1.42
N GLN A 264 10.60 -21.61 0.57
CA GLN A 264 9.48 -20.68 0.86
C GLN A 264 8.62 -21.19 2.01
N VAL A 265 8.31 -22.49 2.03
CA VAL A 265 7.60 -23.13 3.15
C VAL A 265 8.36 -22.97 4.46
N LYS A 266 9.69 -23.26 4.45
CA LYS A 266 10.56 -23.05 5.60
C LYS A 266 10.47 -21.63 6.13
N GLN A 267 10.65 -20.64 5.26
CA GLN A 267 10.65 -19.23 5.64
C GLN A 267 9.30 -18.82 6.25
N GLN A 268 8.20 -19.19 5.60
CA GLN A 268 6.86 -18.89 6.12
C GLN A 268 6.59 -19.55 7.48
N LEU A 269 7.03 -20.79 7.68
CA LEU A 269 6.88 -21.47 8.98
C LEU A 269 7.74 -20.85 10.07
N GLU A 270 8.97 -20.46 9.75
CA GLU A 270 9.86 -19.76 10.68
C GLU A 270 9.25 -18.45 11.18
N ASP A 271 8.72 -17.64 10.22
CA ASP A 271 8.07 -16.36 10.53
C ASP A 271 6.73 -16.57 11.27
N TRP A 272 5.94 -17.58 10.87
CA TRP A 272 4.62 -17.83 11.43
C TRP A 272 4.65 -18.36 12.88
N TYR A 273 5.55 -19.29 13.15
CA TYR A 273 5.63 -19.97 14.46
C TYR A 273 6.77 -19.48 15.34
N ASN A 274 7.58 -18.52 14.89
CA ASN A 274 8.77 -18.03 15.57
C ASN A 274 9.74 -19.17 15.92
N ILE A 275 10.12 -19.95 14.93
CA ILE A 275 11.00 -21.12 15.03
C ILE A 275 12.16 -21.00 14.05
N LYS A 276 13.14 -21.92 14.17
CA LYS A 276 14.20 -22.12 13.18
C LYS A 276 14.13 -23.56 12.65
N ILE A 277 14.14 -23.70 11.32
CA ILE A 277 14.12 -25.00 10.63
C ILE A 277 15.53 -25.28 10.11
N LYS A 278 16.11 -26.38 10.54
CA LYS A 278 17.40 -26.91 10.09
C LYS A 278 17.17 -28.19 9.28
N PHE A 279 18.00 -28.41 8.28
CA PHE A 279 18.00 -29.63 7.47
C PHE A 279 19.24 -30.43 7.74
N THR A 280 19.12 -31.75 7.76
CA THR A 280 20.30 -32.64 7.80
C THR A 280 20.97 -32.76 6.43
N ARG A 281 20.21 -32.55 5.34
CA ARG A 281 20.67 -32.51 3.93
C ARG A 281 19.90 -31.42 3.18
N PRO A 282 20.43 -30.88 2.08
CA PRO A 282 19.67 -29.95 1.23
C PRO A 282 18.36 -30.58 0.76
N PHE A 283 17.27 -29.84 0.86
CA PHE A 283 15.97 -30.30 0.38
C PHE A 283 15.89 -30.20 -1.15
N PRO A 284 15.28 -31.17 -1.86
CA PRO A 284 15.17 -31.11 -3.31
C PRO A 284 14.43 -29.86 -3.80
N GLU A 285 14.98 -29.13 -4.79
CA GLU A 285 14.42 -27.87 -5.30
C GLU A 285 13.16 -28.04 -6.14
N ASN A 286 12.94 -29.25 -6.70
CA ASN A 286 11.83 -29.56 -7.61
C ASN A 286 10.53 -29.94 -6.91
N ILE A 287 10.44 -29.75 -5.60
CA ILE A 287 9.26 -30.08 -4.81
C ILE A 287 8.47 -28.81 -4.50
N ALA A 288 7.20 -28.83 -4.85
CA ALA A 288 6.26 -27.77 -4.57
C ALA A 288 5.16 -28.23 -3.63
N PHE A 289 4.76 -27.35 -2.73
CA PHE A 289 3.72 -27.60 -1.75
C PHE A 289 2.50 -26.71 -2.02
N THR A 290 1.33 -27.33 -2.09
CA THR A 290 0.05 -26.61 -2.12
C THR A 290 -0.81 -27.12 -0.98
N ALA A 291 -1.07 -26.24 0.00
CA ALA A 291 -1.86 -26.57 1.18
C ALA A 291 -2.39 -25.31 1.84
N THR A 292 -3.48 -25.43 2.59
CA THR A 292 -4.05 -24.33 3.38
C THR A 292 -4.33 -24.83 4.80
N PHE A 293 -3.89 -24.05 5.79
CA PHE A 293 -4.04 -24.38 7.19
C PHE A 293 -4.69 -23.20 7.92
N LYS A 294 -5.76 -23.45 8.67
CA LYS A 294 -6.46 -22.42 9.42
C LYS A 294 -6.25 -22.64 10.90
N ASN A 295 -5.49 -21.74 11.55
CA ASN A 295 -5.22 -21.78 12.97
C ASN A 295 -4.68 -23.14 13.46
N GLU A 296 -3.83 -23.77 12.65
CA GLU A 296 -3.27 -25.09 12.97
C GLU A 296 -1.96 -24.99 13.75
N SER A 297 -1.67 -26.03 14.54
CA SER A 297 -0.38 -26.12 15.23
C SER A 297 0.76 -26.46 14.26
N LEU A 298 1.99 -26.08 14.61
CA LEU A 298 3.19 -26.43 13.85
C LEU A 298 3.29 -27.94 13.60
N HIS A 299 2.97 -28.76 14.63
CA HIS A 299 2.99 -30.21 14.51
C HIS A 299 2.01 -30.71 13.45
N THR A 300 0.77 -30.19 13.46
CA THR A 300 -0.26 -30.54 12.44
C THR A 300 0.20 -30.18 11.04
N VAL A 301 0.77 -28.99 10.87
CA VAL A 301 1.26 -28.51 9.56
C VAL A 301 2.42 -29.39 9.08
N LEU A 302 3.44 -29.62 9.89
CA LEU A 302 4.59 -30.46 9.50
C LEU A 302 4.16 -31.90 9.19
N LYS A 303 3.23 -32.47 9.97
CA LYS A 303 2.66 -33.79 9.73
C LYS A 303 1.89 -33.86 8.40
N ALA A 304 1.18 -32.80 8.02
CA ALA A 304 0.49 -32.73 6.74
C ALA A 304 1.48 -32.59 5.57
N LEU A 305 2.47 -31.72 5.69
CA LEU A 305 3.51 -31.51 4.69
C LEU A 305 4.36 -32.78 4.46
N SER A 306 4.66 -33.55 5.54
CA SER A 306 5.38 -34.81 5.43
C SER A 306 4.60 -35.92 4.71
N LYS A 307 3.27 -35.80 4.57
CA LYS A 307 2.46 -36.67 3.73
C LYS A 307 2.50 -36.31 2.24
N ILE A 308 2.70 -35.02 1.93
CA ILE A 308 2.84 -34.53 0.55
C ILE A 308 4.20 -34.97 -0.01
N ASN A 309 5.24 -34.76 0.79
CA ASN A 309 6.58 -35.26 0.49
C ASN A 309 7.18 -35.87 1.76
N PRO A 310 7.58 -37.15 1.73
CA PRO A 310 8.05 -37.87 2.91
C PRO A 310 9.31 -37.25 3.53
N PHE A 311 9.21 -36.81 4.77
CA PHE A 311 10.32 -36.44 5.64
C PHE A 311 9.97 -36.72 7.10
N THR A 312 10.96 -36.86 7.93
CA THR A 312 10.80 -36.93 9.37
C THR A 312 11.24 -35.63 10.02
N TYR A 313 10.69 -35.31 11.19
CA TYR A 313 11.05 -34.09 11.88
C TYR A 313 11.07 -34.28 13.40
N THR A 314 11.88 -33.48 14.06
CA THR A 314 11.95 -33.38 15.52
C THR A 314 11.79 -31.91 15.90
N ILE A 315 10.90 -31.63 16.84
CA ILE A 315 10.67 -30.28 17.37
C ILE A 315 11.30 -30.20 18.75
N ASN A 316 12.26 -29.29 18.92
CA ASN A 316 12.94 -29.00 20.19
C ASN A 316 12.79 -27.52 20.48
N ASP A 317 11.83 -27.15 21.33
CA ASP A 317 11.48 -25.76 21.66
C ASP A 317 11.25 -24.91 20.39
N LYS A 318 12.17 -24.04 20.05
CA LYS A 318 12.11 -23.16 18.86
C LYS A 318 12.91 -23.67 17.66
N GLU A 319 13.42 -24.88 17.72
CA GLU A 319 14.15 -25.50 16.62
C GLU A 319 13.43 -26.72 16.08
N VAL A 320 13.34 -26.81 14.76
CA VAL A 320 12.83 -27.97 14.05
C VAL A 320 13.95 -28.57 13.21
N LEU A 321 14.29 -29.82 13.44
CA LEU A 321 15.23 -30.56 12.61
C LEU A 321 14.46 -31.45 11.64
N ILE A 322 14.63 -31.23 10.35
CA ILE A 322 14.04 -32.03 9.29
C ILE A 322 15.08 -32.95 8.66
N LYS A 323 14.68 -34.23 8.52
CA LYS A 323 15.46 -35.30 7.88
C LYS A 323 14.64 -35.92 6.75
N HIS A 324 15.18 -35.98 5.57
CA HIS A 324 14.58 -36.63 4.39
C HIS A 324 15.58 -37.55 3.68
#